data_c8c4666e8dbf349bd875657825db9d54
#
_entry.id   c8c4666e8dbf349bd875657825db9d54
#
_cell.length_a   1.000
_cell.length_b   1.000
_cell.length_c   1.000
_cell.angle_alpha   90.00
_cell.angle_beta   90.00
_cell.angle_gamma   90.00
#
_symmetry.space_group_name_H-M   'P 1'
#
loop_
_entity.id
_entity.type
_entity.pdbx_description
1 polymer ?
#
loop_
_entity_poly.entity_id
_entity_poly.type
_entity_poly.pdbx_seq_one_letter_code
_entity_poly.pdbx_strand_id
1 'polypeptide(L)' 'MMVGYLFRLMKTACRNRLAEGKTWDEIKAIYPKLTDAEFEGIKKALENESK' A
#
# COMPACT_ATOMS: atom_id res chain seq x y z
N MET A 1 8.74 -11.30 -3.57
CA MET A 1 8.52 -10.94 -2.16
C MET A 1 9.25 -9.63 -1.86
N MET A 2 8.58 -8.68 -1.22
CA MET A 2 9.22 -7.42 -0.85
C MET A 2 10.07 -7.60 0.40
N VAL A 3 11.26 -6.96 0.41
CA VAL A 3 12.05 -6.91 1.63
C VAL A 3 11.40 -5.93 2.62
N GLY A 4 11.76 -6.07 3.90
CA GLY A 4 11.09 -5.35 4.98
C GLY A 4 11.03 -3.83 4.81
N TYR A 5 12.15 -3.21 4.45
CA TYR A 5 12.14 -1.75 4.34
C TYR A 5 11.36 -1.27 3.11
N LEU A 6 11.36 -2.04 2.03
CA LEU A 6 10.53 -1.71 0.86
C LEU A 6 9.05 -1.81 1.20
N PHE A 7 8.68 -2.82 2.00
CA PHE A 7 7.31 -2.95 2.45
C PHE A 7 6.87 -1.71 3.23
N ARG A 8 7.73 -1.22 4.13
CA ARG A 8 7.42 -0.02 4.91
C ARG A 8 7.29 1.20 4.02
N LEU A 9 8.19 1.36 3.05
CA LEU A 9 8.13 2.47 2.11
C LEU A 9 6.83 2.46 1.32
N MET A 10 6.46 1.30 0.82
CA MET A 10 5.22 1.16 0.04
C MET A 10 3.99 1.37 0.92
N LYS A 11 4.03 0.89 2.15
CA LYS A 11 2.94 1.10 3.09
C LYS A 11 2.73 2.60 3.33
N THR A 12 3.82 3.32 3.58
CA THR A 12 3.75 4.78 3.79
C THR A 12 3.25 5.50 2.54
N ALA A 13 3.75 5.10 1.36
CA ALA A 13 3.32 5.71 0.12
C ALA A 13 1.83 5.49 -0.13
N CYS A 14 1.35 4.28 0.10
CA CYS A 14 -0.08 3.98 -0.06
C CYS A 14 -0.92 4.75 0.94
N ARG A 15 -0.46 4.85 2.18
CA ARG A 15 -1.18 5.64 3.18
C ARG A 15 -1.30 7.10 2.76
N ASN A 16 -0.22 7.66 2.23
CA ASN A 16 -0.24 9.05 1.77
C ASN A 16 -1.21 9.24 0.62
N ARG A 17 -1.27 8.27 -0.32
CA ARG A 17 -2.23 8.35 -1.42
C ARG A 17 -3.67 8.31 -0.91
N LEU A 18 -3.94 7.42 0.04
CA LEU A 18 -5.27 7.34 0.64
C LEU A 18 -5.64 8.62 1.35
N ALA A 19 -4.69 9.24 2.04
CA ALA A 19 -4.91 10.52 2.72
C ALA A 19 -5.24 11.64 1.73
N GLU A 20 -4.77 11.52 0.49
CA GLU A 20 -5.09 12.47 -0.57
C GLU A 20 -6.47 12.23 -1.17
N GLY A 21 -7.15 11.19 -0.74
CA GLY A 21 -8.48 10.85 -1.26
C GLY A 21 -8.48 9.84 -2.38
N LYS A 22 -7.34 9.23 -2.69
CA LYS A 22 -7.26 8.24 -3.76
C LYS A 22 -7.80 6.89 -3.28
N THR A 23 -8.36 6.12 -4.22
CA THR A 23 -8.84 4.77 -3.95
C THR A 23 -7.71 3.76 -4.18
N TRP A 24 -7.92 2.53 -3.72
CA TRP A 24 -6.95 1.47 -3.96
C TRP A 24 -6.77 1.17 -5.45
N ASP A 25 -7.83 1.31 -6.24
CA ASP A 25 -7.73 1.13 -7.69
C ASP A 25 -6.80 2.16 -8.31
N GLU A 26 -6.88 3.40 -7.84
CA GLU A 26 -5.98 4.46 -8.31
C GLU A 26 -4.54 4.19 -7.88
N ILE A 27 -4.37 3.71 -6.65
CA ILE A 27 -3.04 3.39 -6.13
C ILE A 27 -2.41 2.25 -6.93
N LYS A 28 -3.18 1.23 -7.28
CA LYS A 28 -2.69 0.13 -8.12
C LYS A 28 -2.22 0.63 -9.48
N ALA A 29 -2.90 1.62 -10.05
CA ALA A 29 -2.48 2.20 -11.31
C ALA A 29 -1.18 2.98 -11.18
N ILE A 30 -0.94 3.59 -10.02
CA ILE A 30 0.30 4.33 -9.76
C ILE A 30 1.49 3.37 -9.60
N TYR A 31 1.25 2.21 -9.00
CA TYR A 31 2.29 1.22 -8.70
C TYR A 31 2.01 -0.10 -9.43
N PRO A 32 2.12 -0.13 -10.76
CA PRO A 32 1.72 -1.30 -11.54
C PRO A 32 2.62 -2.53 -11.33
N LYS A 33 3.79 -2.34 -10.74
CA LYS A 33 4.73 -3.46 -10.51
C LYS A 33 4.38 -4.28 -9.28
N LEU A 34 3.50 -3.77 -8.42
CA LEU A 34 3.09 -4.51 -7.23
C LEU A 34 2.02 -5.54 -7.59
N THR A 35 2.13 -6.73 -6.99
CA THR A 35 1.14 -7.77 -7.19
C THR A 35 -0.06 -7.54 -6.26
N ASP A 36 -1.17 -8.21 -6.57
CA ASP A 36 -2.36 -8.12 -5.73
C ASP A 36 -2.07 -8.62 -4.32
N ALA A 37 -1.27 -9.67 -4.19
CA ALA A 37 -0.90 -10.21 -2.88
C ALA A 37 -0.13 -9.17 -2.05
N GLU A 38 0.75 -8.42 -2.70
CA GLU A 38 1.51 -7.37 -2.03
C GLU A 38 0.60 -6.24 -1.57
N PHE A 39 -0.35 -5.82 -2.42
CA PHE A 39 -1.34 -4.82 -2.03
C PHE A 39 -2.20 -5.28 -0.86
N GLU A 40 -2.61 -6.54 -0.86
CA GLU A 40 -3.39 -7.09 0.25
C GLU A 40 -2.62 -7.03 1.56
N GLY A 41 -1.33 -7.36 1.53
CA GLY A 41 -0.48 -7.26 2.71
C GLY A 41 -0.38 -5.83 3.22
N ILE A 42 -0.22 -4.88 2.30
CA ILE A 42 -0.15 -3.47 2.65
C ILE A 42 -1.47 -2.99 3.26
N LYS A 43 -2.59 -3.37 2.65
CA LYS A 43 -3.92 -3.00 3.17
C LYS A 43 -4.12 -3.50 4.59
N LYS A 44 -3.79 -4.76 4.84
CA LYS A 44 -3.92 -5.33 6.18
C LYS A 44 -3.04 -4.61 7.19
N ALA A 45 -1.81 -4.29 6.80
CA ALA A 45 -0.90 -3.57 7.70
C ALA A 45 -1.45 -2.19 8.05
N LEU A 46 -2.00 -1.48 7.07
CA LEU A 46 -2.57 -0.16 7.30
C LEU A 46 -3.81 -0.24 8.18
N GLU A 47 -4.65 -1.24 7.98
CA GLU A 47 -5.82 -1.44 8.83
C GLU A 47 -5.42 -1.69 10.28
N ASN A 48 -4.37 -2.47 10.49
CA ASN A 48 -3.88 -2.74 11.83
C ASN A 48 -3.32 -1.48 12.48
N GLU A 49 -2.68 -0.63 11.73
CA GLU A 49 -2.14 0.62 12.26
C GLU A 49 -3.23 1.64 12.59
N SER A 50 -4.39 1.51 11.98
CA SER A 50 -5.50 2.45 12.18
C SER A 50 -6.26 2.23 13.49
N LYS A 51 -5.97 1.16 14.18
CA LYS A 51 -6.68 0.83 15.43
C LYS A 51 -6.12 1.56 16.64
#